data_d4367cd353762d416605b49f31f6d933
#
_entry.id   d4367cd353762d416605b49f31f6d933
#
_cell.length_a   1.000
_cell.length_b   1.000
_cell.length_c   1.000
_cell.angle_alpha   90.00
_cell.angle_beta   90.00
_cell.angle_gamma   90.00
#
_symmetry.space_group_name_H-M   'P 1'
#
loop_
_entity.id
_entity.type
_entity.pdbx_description
1 polymer ?
#
loop_
_entity_poly.entity_id
_entity_poly.type
_entity_poly.pdbx_seq_one_letter_code
_entity_poly.pdbx_strand_id
1 'polypeptide(L)'
;MLAFTDPREAYRRSEIDARIEGGADPADLVRLCMEQAIGGLGLAVIAHERRDPLARSKALTRALSAVTALDIGVDRSAPLADALLQIYGAARKAILDSVIAFDSDQLRLVRQDFVEIARALGPR
;
A
#
# COMPACT_ATOMS: atom_id res chain seq x y z
N MET A 1 7.47 20.32 7.41
CA MET A 1 7.98 19.80 7.14
C MET A 1 8.41 19.03 6.78
N LEU A 2 8.70 18.72 6.54
CA LEU A 2 9.04 17.90 6.22
C LEU A 2 9.51 17.03 6.51
N ALA A 3 9.35 16.92 6.55
CA ALA A 3 9.51 15.68 6.88
C ALA A 3 10.59 14.91 6.34
N PHE A 4 11.27 14.52 6.99
CA PHE A 4 12.14 13.79 6.60
C PHE A 4 11.96 12.50 6.56
N THR A 5 12.04 12.06 5.55
CA THR A 5 11.86 10.74 5.21
C THR A 5 13.06 9.93 5.57
N ASP A 6 12.78 8.74 6.04
CA ASP A 6 13.74 7.65 6.08
C ASP A 6 14.38 7.51 4.70
N PRO A 7 15.71 7.40 4.57
CA PRO A 7 16.37 7.19 3.29
C PRO A 7 15.82 5.99 2.49
N ARG A 8 15.41 4.93 3.18
CA ARG A 8 14.83 3.77 2.53
C ARG A 8 13.51 4.08 1.86
N GLU A 9 12.69 4.93 2.49
CA GLU A 9 11.42 5.33 1.94
C GLU A 9 11.60 6.23 0.73
N ALA A 10 12.54 7.16 0.80
CA ALA A 10 12.89 8.02 -0.32
C ALA A 10 13.39 7.19 -1.51
N TYR A 11 14.21 6.18 -1.25
CA TYR A 11 14.72 5.29 -2.28
C TYR A 11 13.58 4.52 -2.96
N ARG A 12 12.61 4.02 -2.19
CA ARG A 12 11.48 3.30 -2.76
C ARG A 12 10.63 4.19 -3.66
N ARG A 13 10.40 5.43 -3.25
CA ARG A 13 9.66 6.39 -4.08
C ARG A 13 10.39 6.67 -5.37
N SER A 14 11.71 6.85 -5.30
CA SER A 14 12.53 7.05 -6.49
C SER A 14 12.46 5.86 -7.42
N GLU A 15 12.43 4.64 -6.89
CA GLU A 15 12.31 3.44 -7.69
C GLU A 15 10.97 3.38 -8.42
N ILE A 16 9.87 3.70 -7.74
CA ILE A 16 8.55 3.73 -8.35
C ILE A 16 8.50 4.81 -9.44
N ASP A 17 8.97 6.01 -9.13
CA ASP A 17 8.98 7.12 -10.07
C ASP A 17 9.85 6.80 -11.30
N ALA A 18 11.00 6.20 -11.10
CA ALA A 18 11.87 5.79 -12.20
C ALA A 18 11.20 4.75 -13.10
N ARG A 19 10.45 3.82 -12.53
CA ARG A 19 9.72 2.84 -13.32
C ARG A 19 8.61 3.48 -14.14
N ILE A 20 7.89 4.44 -13.56
CA ILE A 20 6.85 5.18 -14.26
C ILE A 20 7.46 5.96 -15.42
N GLU A 21 8.53 6.69 -15.18
CA GLU A 21 9.22 7.49 -16.19
C GLU A 21 9.86 6.62 -17.27
N GLY A 22 10.35 5.46 -16.89
CA GLY A 22 10.96 4.51 -17.81
C GLY A 22 9.98 3.73 -18.68
N GLY A 23 8.68 3.99 -18.56
CA GLY A 23 7.68 3.29 -19.37
C GLY A 23 7.46 1.86 -18.91
N ALA A 24 7.58 1.57 -17.64
CA ALA A 24 7.34 0.23 -17.11
C ALA A 24 5.93 -0.25 -17.43
N ASP A 25 5.78 -1.55 -17.63
CA ASP A 25 4.51 -2.19 -17.87
C ASP A 25 3.54 -1.85 -16.72
N PRO A 26 2.32 -1.36 -17.03
CA PRO A 26 1.32 -1.10 -16.00
C PRO A 26 1.07 -2.28 -15.05
N ALA A 27 1.10 -3.50 -15.55
CA ALA A 27 0.92 -4.69 -14.70
C ALA A 27 2.05 -4.82 -13.67
N ASP A 28 3.28 -4.49 -14.05
CA ASP A 28 4.42 -4.52 -13.13
C ASP A 28 4.32 -3.44 -12.06
N LEU A 29 3.81 -2.26 -12.43
CA LEU A 29 3.57 -1.18 -11.47
C LEU A 29 2.51 -1.57 -10.46
N VAL A 30 1.44 -2.21 -10.90
CA VAL A 30 0.38 -2.71 -10.00
C VAL A 30 0.96 -3.73 -9.03
N ARG A 31 1.77 -4.68 -9.51
CA ARG A 31 2.41 -5.68 -8.64
C ARG A 31 3.33 -5.03 -7.63
N LEU A 32 4.13 -4.05 -8.05
CA LEU A 32 5.01 -3.32 -7.15
C LEU A 32 4.21 -2.60 -6.06
N CYS A 33 3.14 -1.91 -6.42
CA CYS A 33 2.28 -1.23 -5.46
C CYS A 33 1.60 -2.22 -4.50
N MET A 34 1.17 -3.38 -5.00
CA MET A 34 0.62 -4.44 -4.16
C MET A 34 1.65 -4.93 -3.14
N GLU A 35 2.87 -5.18 -3.56
CA GLU A 35 3.95 -5.59 -2.67
C GLU A 35 4.23 -4.55 -1.59
N GLN A 36 4.23 -3.27 -1.95
CA GLN A 36 4.45 -2.19 -1.00
C GLN A 36 3.29 -2.06 -0.01
N ALA A 37 2.06 -2.23 -0.47
CA ALA A 37 0.89 -2.19 0.41
C ALA A 37 0.91 -3.36 1.40
N ILE A 38 1.11 -4.57 0.91
CA ILE A 38 1.15 -5.79 1.73
C ILE A 38 2.28 -5.69 2.74
N GLY A 39 3.47 -5.29 2.29
CA GLY A 39 4.64 -5.15 3.17
C GLY A 39 4.43 -4.07 4.22
N GLY A 40 3.90 -2.94 3.84
CA GLY A 40 3.63 -1.83 4.77
C GLY A 40 2.62 -2.20 5.84
N LEU A 41 1.52 -2.85 5.45
CA LEU A 41 0.49 -3.29 6.39
C LEU A 41 1.05 -4.31 7.39
N GLY A 42 1.82 -5.28 6.92
CA GLY A 42 2.45 -6.27 7.79
C GLY A 42 3.44 -5.65 8.76
N LEU A 43 4.29 -4.74 8.28
CA LEU A 43 5.26 -4.05 9.11
C LEU A 43 4.58 -3.15 10.16
N ALA A 44 3.46 -2.52 9.82
CA ALA A 44 2.71 -1.70 10.77
C ALA A 44 2.21 -2.53 11.95
N VAL A 45 1.68 -3.72 11.68
CA VAL A 45 1.21 -4.63 12.73
C VAL A 45 2.39 -5.07 13.62
N ILE A 46 3.52 -5.45 13.02
CA ILE A 46 4.70 -5.86 13.76
C ILE A 46 5.22 -4.70 14.63
N ALA A 47 5.29 -3.50 14.07
CA ALA A 47 5.75 -2.33 14.79
C ALA A 47 4.84 -2.01 15.98
N HIS A 48 3.52 -2.16 15.80
CA HIS A 48 2.57 -1.97 16.88
C HIS A 48 2.79 -2.98 18.02
N GLU A 49 2.99 -4.25 17.69
CA GLU A 49 3.28 -5.29 18.68
C GLU A 49 4.58 -5.03 19.44
N ARG A 50 5.56 -4.44 18.75
CA ARG A 50 6.85 -4.09 19.36
C ARG A 50 6.84 -2.75 20.08
N ARG A 51 5.70 -2.06 20.07
CA ARG A 51 5.55 -0.73 20.68
C ARG A 51 6.54 0.28 20.11
N ASP A 52 6.70 0.24 18.79
CA ASP A 52 7.57 1.14 18.05
C ASP A 52 6.72 2.10 17.21
N PRO A 53 6.31 3.26 17.77
CA PRO A 53 5.41 4.17 17.07
C PRO A 53 6.03 4.82 15.82
N LEU A 54 7.33 5.03 15.80
CA LEU A 54 7.99 5.60 14.63
C LEU A 54 7.99 4.62 13.47
N ALA A 55 8.36 3.37 13.72
CA ALA A 55 8.31 2.32 12.70
C ALA A 55 6.89 2.08 12.20
N ARG A 56 5.92 2.12 13.12
CA ARG A 56 4.50 1.97 12.78
C ARG A 56 4.05 3.07 11.84
N SER A 57 4.39 4.32 12.15
CA SER A 57 4.02 5.48 11.34
C SER A 57 4.62 5.39 9.93
N LYS A 58 5.88 5.01 9.83
CA LYS A 58 6.55 4.82 8.54
C LYS A 58 5.88 3.72 7.71
N ALA A 59 5.54 2.62 8.35
CA ALA A 59 4.89 1.50 7.69
C ALA A 59 3.49 1.87 7.18
N LEU A 60 2.71 2.61 7.98
CA LEU A 60 1.40 3.10 7.57
C LEU A 60 1.51 4.06 6.39
N THR A 61 2.49 4.94 6.39
CA THR A 61 2.73 5.88 5.29
C THR A 61 3.07 5.12 4.00
N ARG A 62 3.91 4.10 4.10
CA ARG A 62 4.26 3.26 2.96
C ARG A 62 3.03 2.57 2.37
N ALA A 63 2.21 1.99 3.23
CA ALA A 63 0.98 1.33 2.81
C ALA A 63 0.01 2.32 2.16
N LEU A 64 -0.18 3.50 2.78
CA LEU A 64 -1.08 4.52 2.27
C LEU A 64 -0.66 5.01 0.89
N SER A 65 0.63 5.26 0.70
CA SER A 65 1.16 5.71 -0.59
C SER A 65 0.91 4.68 -1.68
N ALA A 66 1.14 3.41 -1.37
CA ALA A 66 0.93 2.32 -2.33
C ALA A 66 -0.55 2.17 -2.71
N VAL A 67 -1.44 2.20 -1.71
CA VAL A 67 -2.89 2.07 -1.93
C VAL A 67 -3.40 3.28 -2.73
N THR A 68 -2.90 4.47 -2.44
CA THR A 68 -3.28 5.67 -3.18
C THR A 68 -2.87 5.56 -4.66
N ALA A 69 -1.68 5.04 -4.92
CA ALA A 69 -1.21 4.82 -6.30
C ALA A 69 -2.10 3.80 -7.03
N LEU A 70 -2.47 2.72 -6.35
CA LEU A 70 -3.37 1.72 -6.92
C LEU A 70 -4.73 2.32 -7.26
N ASP A 71 -5.29 3.13 -6.35
CA ASP A 71 -6.58 3.76 -6.54
C ASP A 71 -6.58 4.71 -7.76
N ILE A 72 -5.54 5.52 -7.87
CA ILE A 72 -5.39 6.46 -8.99
C ILE A 72 -5.24 5.71 -10.30
N GLY A 73 -4.57 4.57 -10.29
CA GLY A 73 -4.26 3.78 -11.49
C GLY A 73 -5.40 2.91 -12.01
N VAL A 74 -6.56 2.88 -11.34
CA VAL A 74 -7.66 2.04 -11.82
C VAL A 74 -8.23 2.59 -13.10
N ASP A 75 -8.35 1.73 -14.12
CA ASP A 75 -9.09 2.04 -15.33
C ASP A 75 -10.58 1.92 -15.03
N ARG A 76 -11.25 3.06 -14.89
CA ARG A 76 -12.63 3.13 -14.44
C ARG A 76 -13.63 2.54 -15.43
N SER A 77 -13.21 2.30 -16.66
CA SER A 77 -14.04 1.65 -17.66
C SER A 77 -13.94 0.12 -17.61
N ALA A 78 -13.01 -0.42 -16.85
CA ALA A 78 -12.81 -1.86 -16.73
C ALA A 78 -13.94 -2.52 -15.92
N PRO A 79 -14.30 -3.77 -16.22
CA PRO A 79 -15.41 -4.44 -15.55
C PRO A 79 -15.26 -4.57 -14.02
N LEU A 80 -14.01 -4.68 -13.53
CA LEU A 80 -13.76 -4.84 -12.10
C LEU A 80 -13.44 -3.52 -11.39
N ALA A 81 -13.52 -2.40 -12.09
CA ALA A 81 -13.12 -1.10 -11.53
C ALA A 81 -13.83 -0.77 -10.22
N ASP A 82 -15.16 -0.91 -10.18
CA ASP A 82 -15.92 -0.56 -8.98
C ASP A 82 -15.52 -1.43 -7.78
N ALA A 83 -15.34 -2.72 -8.00
CA ALA A 83 -14.92 -3.64 -6.93
C ALA A 83 -13.53 -3.27 -6.40
N LEU A 84 -12.58 -2.98 -7.29
CA LEU A 84 -11.23 -2.58 -6.90
C LEU A 84 -11.24 -1.25 -6.15
N LEU A 85 -12.00 -0.27 -6.62
CA LEU A 85 -12.10 1.03 -5.96
C LEU A 85 -12.69 0.90 -4.55
N GLN A 86 -13.65 0.01 -4.35
CA GLN A 86 -14.19 -0.27 -3.02
C GLN A 86 -13.13 -0.87 -2.11
N ILE A 87 -12.36 -1.82 -2.59
CA ILE A 87 -11.29 -2.46 -1.80
C ILE A 87 -10.22 -1.44 -1.44
N TYR A 88 -9.77 -0.64 -2.41
CA TYR A 88 -8.75 0.38 -2.16
C TYR A 88 -9.26 1.48 -1.23
N GLY A 89 -10.51 1.89 -1.38
CA GLY A 89 -11.13 2.87 -0.49
C GLY A 89 -11.25 2.37 0.94
N ALA A 90 -11.65 1.12 1.13
CA ALA A 90 -11.72 0.51 2.44
C ALA A 90 -10.33 0.39 3.08
N ALA A 91 -9.31 0.07 2.29
CA ALA A 91 -7.94 -0.01 2.75
C ALA A 91 -7.42 1.35 3.21
N ARG A 92 -7.66 2.40 2.41
CA ARG A 92 -7.27 3.76 2.79
C ARG A 92 -7.91 4.18 4.09
N LYS A 93 -9.20 3.92 4.24
CA LYS A 93 -9.93 4.26 5.46
C LYS A 93 -9.35 3.53 6.66
N ALA A 94 -9.09 2.23 6.54
CA ALA A 94 -8.51 1.44 7.62
C ALA A 94 -7.13 1.96 8.04
N ILE A 95 -6.30 2.34 7.08
CA ILE A 95 -4.98 2.89 7.35
C ILE A 95 -5.09 4.23 8.07
N LEU A 96 -5.94 5.13 7.57
CA LEU A 96 -6.13 6.45 8.17
C LEU A 96 -6.73 6.36 9.57
N ASP A 97 -7.71 5.48 9.77
CA ASP A 97 -8.29 5.24 11.09
C ASP A 97 -7.23 4.71 12.07
N SER A 98 -6.30 3.88 11.59
CA SER A 98 -5.23 3.32 12.40
C SER A 98 -4.19 4.34 12.86
N VAL A 99 -4.11 5.49 12.24
CA VAL A 99 -3.27 6.59 12.71
C VAL A 99 -3.79 7.12 14.04
N ILE A 100 -5.11 7.13 14.22
CA ILE A 100 -5.76 7.63 15.43
C ILE A 100 -5.94 6.51 16.46
N ALA A 101 -6.50 5.38 16.00
CA ALA A 101 -6.75 4.23 16.87
C ALA A 101 -6.34 2.96 16.12
N PHE A 102 -5.16 2.47 16.43
CA PHE A 102 -4.59 1.34 15.69
C PHE A 102 -5.43 0.07 15.91
N ASP A 103 -5.81 -0.56 14.79
CA ASP A 103 -6.60 -1.78 14.79
C ASP A 103 -5.88 -2.86 13.99
N SER A 104 -5.14 -3.71 14.69
CA SER A 104 -4.35 -4.79 14.08
C SER A 104 -5.22 -5.76 13.28
N ASP A 105 -6.38 -6.11 13.81
CA ASP A 105 -7.25 -7.09 13.15
C ASP A 105 -7.77 -6.55 11.82
N GLN A 106 -8.17 -5.29 11.80
CA GLN A 106 -8.63 -4.63 10.59
C GLN A 106 -7.52 -4.57 9.54
N LEU A 107 -6.31 -4.21 9.95
CA LEU A 107 -5.17 -4.15 9.03
C LEU A 107 -4.79 -5.52 8.48
N ARG A 108 -4.92 -6.58 9.30
CA ARG A 108 -4.67 -7.95 8.83
C ARG A 108 -5.69 -8.38 7.79
N LEU A 109 -6.97 -8.02 7.97
CA LEU A 109 -8.01 -8.32 7.00
C LEU A 109 -7.76 -7.60 5.67
N VAL A 110 -7.43 -6.33 5.73
CA VAL A 110 -7.09 -5.54 4.54
C VAL A 110 -5.89 -6.15 3.83
N ARG A 111 -4.86 -6.51 4.59
CA ARG A 111 -3.67 -7.14 4.01
C ARG A 111 -4.01 -8.45 3.31
N GLN A 112 -4.87 -9.26 3.91
CA GLN A 112 -5.29 -10.53 3.31
C GLN A 112 -6.02 -10.30 1.98
N ASP A 113 -6.88 -9.29 1.91
CA ASP A 113 -7.56 -8.94 0.67
C ASP A 113 -6.54 -8.61 -0.44
N PHE A 114 -5.50 -7.87 -0.09
CA PHE A 114 -4.46 -7.52 -1.05
C PHE A 114 -3.62 -8.73 -1.46
N VAL A 115 -3.33 -9.64 -0.55
CA VAL A 115 -2.65 -10.89 -0.86
C VAL A 115 -3.46 -11.71 -1.87
N GLU A 116 -4.76 -11.77 -1.69
CA GLU A 116 -5.65 -12.49 -2.60
C GLU A 116 -5.69 -11.85 -3.98
N ILE A 117 -5.76 -10.52 -4.05
CA ILE A 117 -5.71 -9.80 -5.32
C ILE A 117 -4.36 -10.06 -6.03
N ALA A 118 -3.27 -9.98 -5.28
CA ALA A 118 -1.94 -10.22 -5.83
C ALA A 118 -1.81 -11.63 -6.42
N ARG A 119 -2.38 -12.62 -5.75
CA ARG A 119 -2.42 -13.99 -6.28
C ARG A 119 -3.21 -14.08 -7.57
N ALA A 120 -4.34 -13.38 -7.64
CA ALA A 120 -5.19 -13.36 -8.83
C ALA A 120 -4.47 -12.72 -10.03
N LEU A 121 -3.55 -11.79 -9.79
CA LEU A 121 -2.74 -11.21 -10.86
C LEU A 121 -1.71 -12.21 -11.42
N GLY A 122 -1.45 -13.26 -10.67
CA GLY A 122 -0.53 -14.32 -11.09
C GLY A 122 0.94 -13.95 -10.94
N PRO A 123 1.82 -14.94 -11.15
CA PRO A 123 3.25 -14.70 -11.09
C PRO A 123 3.70 -13.94 -12.34
N ARG A 124 4.83 -13.29 -12.25
CA ARG A 124 5.44 -12.59 -13.37
C ARG A 124 6.04 -13.56 -14.37
#